data_5d865bad05ab0d864842686c2369ee79
#
_entry.id   5d865bad05ab0d864842686c2369ee79
#
_cell.length_a   1.000
_cell.length_b   1.000
_cell.length_c   1.000
_cell.angle_alpha   90.00
_cell.angle_beta   90.00
_cell.angle_gamma   90.00
#
_symmetry.space_group_name_H-M   'P 1'
#
loop_
_entity.id
_entity.type
_entity.pdbx_description
1 polymer ?
#
loop_
_entity_poly.entity_id
_entity_poly.type
_entity_poly.pdbx_seq_one_letter_code
_entity_poly.pdbx_strand_id
1 'polypeptide(L)'
;VYDRAALIALPPDLRLRYRDTVYASLPTGCQGLLITLEYPQAEKAGPPFSVEAPDVDALFAAPWQHTLLERRDILDQEPRFREEGLSALETAVYRLHRS
;
A
#
# COMPACT_ATOMS: atom_id res chain seq x y z
N VAL A 1 6.01 12.10 4.77
CA VAL A 1 5.78 10.78 5.36
C VAL A 1 6.29 9.68 4.42
N TYR A 2 6.77 8.60 4.97
CA TYR A 2 7.27 7.47 4.19
C TYR A 2 6.67 6.20 4.79
N ASP A 3 5.77 5.57 4.04
CA ASP A 3 5.04 4.38 4.51
C ASP A 3 5.43 3.19 3.63
N ARG A 4 6.31 2.35 4.15
CA ARG A 4 6.79 1.17 3.44
C ARG A 4 6.18 -0.12 3.97
N ALA A 5 5.88 -0.19 5.25
CA ALA A 5 5.50 -1.44 5.88
C ALA A 5 4.26 -1.33 6.76
N ALA A 6 3.91 -0.14 7.23
CA ALA A 6 2.85 0.00 8.21
C ALA A 6 1.46 -0.29 7.61
N LEU A 7 1.13 0.33 6.48
CA LEU A 7 -0.19 0.17 5.89
C LEU A 7 -0.43 -1.27 5.42
N ILE A 8 0.56 -1.88 4.77
CA ILE A 8 0.41 -3.24 4.23
C ILE A 8 0.45 -4.31 5.32
N ALA A 9 0.82 -3.96 6.53
CA ALA A 9 0.77 -4.87 7.67
C ALA A 9 -0.62 -4.95 8.30
N LEU A 10 -1.57 -4.13 7.86
CA LEU A 10 -2.89 -4.03 8.44
C LEU A 10 -3.96 -4.66 7.54
N PRO A 11 -4.92 -5.41 8.12
CA PRO A 11 -6.09 -5.85 7.36
C PRO A 11 -6.96 -4.67 6.95
N PRO A 12 -7.85 -4.84 5.93
CA PRO A 12 -8.59 -3.71 5.35
C PRO A 12 -9.35 -2.83 6.34
N ASP A 13 -9.97 -3.41 7.35
CA ASP A 13 -10.74 -2.68 8.36
C ASP A 13 -9.86 -1.78 9.23
N LEU A 14 -8.63 -2.19 9.50
CA LEU A 14 -7.70 -1.39 10.31
C LEU A 14 -7.00 -0.31 9.50
N ARG A 15 -6.94 -0.42 8.17
CA ARG A 15 -6.34 0.60 7.31
C ARG A 15 -7.08 1.92 7.37
N LEU A 16 -8.41 1.89 7.45
CA LEU A 16 -9.22 3.09 7.58
C LEU A 16 -8.92 3.82 8.90
N ARG A 17 -8.80 3.07 9.99
CA ARG A 17 -8.45 3.65 11.29
C ARG A 17 -7.05 4.23 11.27
N TYR A 18 -6.12 3.54 10.65
CA TYR A 18 -4.74 4.01 10.52
C TYR A 18 -4.69 5.32 9.74
N ARG A 19 -5.40 5.40 8.60
CA ARG A 19 -5.50 6.62 7.83
C ARG A 19 -6.10 7.74 8.67
N ASP A 20 -7.21 7.49 9.35
CA ASP A 20 -7.94 8.51 10.09
C ASP A 20 -7.21 8.98 11.35
N THR A 21 -6.31 8.14 11.87
CA THR A 21 -5.53 8.47 13.08
C THR A 21 -4.18 9.08 12.73
N VAL A 22 -3.40 8.41 11.88
CA VAL A 22 -2.02 8.80 11.57
C VAL A 22 -1.99 9.82 10.44
N TYR A 23 -2.60 9.48 9.30
CA TYR A 23 -2.56 10.37 8.13
C TYR A 23 -3.38 11.64 8.32
N ALA A 24 -4.51 11.55 9.01
CA ALA A 24 -5.35 12.71 9.25
C ALA A 24 -4.68 13.75 10.17
N SER A 25 -3.69 13.34 10.96
CA SER A 25 -2.94 14.26 11.82
C SER A 25 -1.84 15.02 11.06
N LEU A 26 -1.54 14.66 9.82
CA LEU A 26 -0.50 15.32 9.05
C LEU A 26 -1.00 16.68 8.52
N PRO A 27 -0.12 17.69 8.46
CA PRO A 27 -0.53 19.04 8.07
C PRO A 27 -0.88 19.12 6.58
N THR A 28 -1.68 20.14 6.25
CA THR A 28 -1.96 20.50 4.86
C THR A 28 -0.66 20.79 4.13
N GLY A 29 -0.56 20.30 2.90
CA GLY A 29 0.67 20.42 2.10
C GLY A 29 1.70 19.35 2.35
N CYS A 30 1.45 18.45 3.32
CA CYS A 30 2.34 17.33 3.59
C CYS A 30 2.45 16.41 2.37
N GLN A 31 3.66 15.95 2.09
CA GLN A 31 3.92 14.99 1.02
C GLN A 31 4.55 13.73 1.60
N GLY A 32 4.40 12.63 0.88
CA GLY A 32 4.98 11.37 1.30
C GLY A 32 5.04 10.35 0.19
N LEU A 33 5.65 9.22 0.50
CA LEU A 33 5.70 8.05 -0.36
C LEU A 33 5.01 6.89 0.33
N LEU A 34 4.16 6.20 -0.41
CA LEU A 34 3.51 4.96 0.04
C LEU A 34 4.00 3.84 -0.87
N ILE A 35 4.51 2.78 -0.27
CA ILE A 35 4.93 1.59 -1.01
C ILE A 35 3.98 0.46 -0.65
N THR A 36 3.38 -0.15 -1.67
CA THR A 36 2.43 -1.25 -1.49
C THR A 36 2.93 -2.51 -2.18
N LEU A 37 2.32 -3.64 -1.78
CA LEU A 37 2.47 -4.90 -2.47
C LEU A 37 1.13 -5.29 -3.09
N GLU A 38 1.17 -5.85 -4.30
CA GLU A 38 -0.01 -6.32 -5.01
C GLU A 38 0.20 -7.79 -5.37
N TYR A 39 -0.71 -8.64 -4.92
CA TYR A 39 -0.68 -10.06 -5.22
C TYR A 39 -2.11 -10.62 -5.08
N PRO A 40 -2.40 -11.82 -5.63
CA PRO A 40 -3.71 -12.43 -5.41
C PRO A 40 -3.91 -12.74 -3.91
N GLN A 41 -4.75 -11.96 -3.24
CA GLN A 41 -4.93 -12.04 -1.79
C GLN A 41 -5.34 -13.44 -1.33
N ALA A 42 -6.04 -14.19 -2.18
CA ALA A 42 -6.46 -15.54 -1.86
C ALA A 42 -5.29 -16.52 -1.71
N GLU A 43 -4.13 -16.19 -2.28
CA GLU A 43 -2.95 -17.07 -2.24
C GLU A 43 -2.12 -16.91 -0.98
N LYS A 44 -2.31 -15.82 -0.23
CA LYS A 44 -1.55 -15.55 0.99
C LYS A 44 -2.40 -14.70 1.93
N ALA A 45 -2.55 -15.16 3.16
CA ALA A 45 -3.40 -14.48 4.13
C ALA A 45 -2.84 -13.14 4.63
N GLY A 46 -1.51 -12.95 4.55
CA GLY A 46 -0.84 -11.80 5.14
C GLY A 46 -0.42 -12.01 6.58
N PRO A 47 0.18 -11.04 7.28
CA PRO A 47 0.83 -9.87 6.70
C PRO A 47 2.11 -10.24 5.93
N PRO A 48 2.56 -9.42 4.96
CA PRO A 48 1.91 -8.22 4.46
C PRO A 48 0.70 -8.53 3.59
N PHE A 49 -0.26 -7.60 3.56
CA PHE A 49 -1.48 -7.75 2.78
C PHE A 49 -1.33 -7.12 1.40
N SER A 50 -2.10 -7.61 0.44
CA SER A 50 -2.19 -6.99 -0.88
C SER A 50 -2.97 -5.69 -0.78
N VAL A 51 -2.41 -4.60 -1.31
CA VAL A 51 -3.07 -3.29 -1.39
C VAL A 51 -3.01 -2.86 -2.84
N GLU A 52 -4.13 -3.03 -3.53
CA GLU A 52 -4.22 -2.75 -4.97
C GLU A 52 -4.67 -1.31 -5.23
N ALA A 53 -4.63 -0.89 -6.51
CA ALA A 53 -4.98 0.47 -6.88
C ALA A 53 -6.36 0.92 -6.38
N PRO A 54 -7.44 0.12 -6.47
CA PRO A 54 -8.73 0.53 -5.92
C PRO A 54 -8.69 0.77 -4.42
N ASP A 55 -7.87 0.03 -3.68
CA ASP A 55 -7.71 0.24 -2.23
C ASP A 55 -7.05 1.59 -1.94
N VAL A 56 -6.04 1.94 -2.72
CA VAL A 56 -5.36 3.23 -2.59
C VAL A 56 -6.30 4.37 -2.94
N ASP A 57 -7.09 4.21 -4.01
CA ASP A 57 -8.08 5.21 -4.41
C ASP A 57 -9.09 5.48 -3.31
N ALA A 58 -9.55 4.44 -2.61
CA ALA A 58 -10.51 4.57 -1.53
C ALA A 58 -9.89 5.18 -0.28
N LEU A 59 -8.66 4.79 0.07
CA LEU A 59 -7.98 5.26 1.28
C LEU A 59 -7.53 6.72 1.16
N PHE A 60 -7.04 7.11 0.00
CA PHE A 60 -6.46 8.42 -0.22
C PHE A 60 -7.24 9.27 -1.21
N ALA A 61 -8.57 9.25 -1.07
CA ALA A 61 -9.44 10.20 -1.73
C ALA A 61 -9.26 11.59 -1.08
N ALA A 62 -9.94 12.61 -1.59
CA ALA A 62 -9.83 13.96 -1.03
C ALA A 62 -9.95 13.93 0.51
N PRO A 63 -9.16 14.72 1.25
CA PRO A 63 -8.26 15.79 0.78
C PRO A 63 -6.88 15.32 0.29
N TRP A 64 -6.68 14.02 0.15
CA TRP A 64 -5.42 13.49 -0.36
C TRP A 64 -5.45 13.36 -1.88
N GLN A 65 -4.28 13.54 -2.47
CA GLN A 65 -4.02 13.21 -3.88
C GLN A 65 -2.95 12.14 -3.89
N HIS A 66 -3.07 11.19 -4.80
CA HIS A 66 -2.09 10.13 -4.95
C HIS A 66 -1.75 9.92 -6.42
N THR A 67 -0.48 9.67 -6.68
CA THR A 67 0.04 9.48 -8.03
C THR A 67 0.91 8.24 -8.04
N LEU A 68 0.60 7.29 -8.93
CA LEU A 68 1.44 6.12 -9.13
C LEU A 68 2.75 6.56 -9.80
N LEU A 69 3.87 6.33 -9.13
CA LEU A 69 5.19 6.64 -9.67
C LEU A 69 5.84 5.44 -10.35
N GLU A 70 5.64 4.23 -9.80
CA GLU A 70 6.28 3.03 -10.31
C GLU A 70 5.45 1.82 -9.91
N ARG A 71 5.37 0.83 -10.80
CA ARG A 71 4.88 -0.52 -10.49
C ARG A 71 5.83 -1.50 -11.12
N ARG A 72 6.27 -2.50 -10.35
CA ARG A 72 7.28 -3.43 -10.79
C ARG A 72 7.01 -4.83 -10.28
N ASP A 73 7.15 -5.83 -11.16
CA ASP A 73 7.09 -7.23 -10.79
C ASP A 73 8.35 -7.59 -10.01
N ILE A 74 8.19 -8.14 -8.83
CA ILE A 74 9.30 -8.51 -7.95
C ILE A 74 9.25 -9.97 -7.49
N LEU A 75 8.37 -10.78 -8.06
CA LEU A 75 8.23 -12.16 -7.61
C LEU A 75 9.54 -12.94 -7.71
N ASP A 76 10.29 -12.74 -8.80
CA ASP A 76 11.58 -13.40 -9.00
C ASP A 76 12.66 -12.92 -8.04
N GLN A 77 12.48 -11.72 -7.46
CA GLN A 77 13.41 -11.14 -6.50
C GLN A 77 13.06 -11.52 -5.06
N GLU A 78 11.91 -12.18 -4.86
CA GLU A 78 11.38 -12.56 -3.55
C GLU A 78 11.05 -14.06 -3.53
N PRO A 79 12.06 -14.95 -3.53
CA PRO A 79 11.82 -16.38 -3.60
C PRO A 79 10.98 -16.93 -2.45
N ARG A 80 11.00 -16.28 -1.28
CA ARG A 80 10.17 -16.68 -0.15
C ARG A 80 8.69 -16.64 -0.50
N PHE A 81 8.24 -15.59 -1.18
CA PHE A 81 6.84 -15.46 -1.56
C PHE A 81 6.44 -16.51 -2.59
N ARG A 82 7.35 -16.82 -3.53
CA ARG A 82 7.10 -17.87 -4.49
C ARG A 82 6.97 -19.23 -3.80
N GLU A 83 7.81 -19.51 -2.81
CA GLU A 83 7.75 -20.75 -2.02
C GLU A 83 6.44 -20.83 -1.21
N GLU A 84 5.87 -19.70 -0.83
CA GLU A 84 4.58 -19.64 -0.13
C GLU A 84 3.40 -19.81 -1.07
N GLY A 85 3.62 -19.95 -2.37
CA GLY A 85 2.59 -20.25 -3.34
C GLY A 85 2.05 -19.06 -4.13
N LEU A 86 2.71 -17.89 -4.07
CA LEU A 86 2.27 -16.75 -4.86
C LEU A 86 2.61 -16.93 -6.33
N SER A 87 1.62 -16.67 -7.19
CA SER A 87 1.79 -16.72 -8.65
C SER A 87 2.16 -15.37 -9.23
N ALA A 88 1.97 -14.27 -8.49
CA ALA A 88 2.30 -12.93 -8.92
C ALA A 88 2.59 -12.06 -7.69
N LEU A 89 3.54 -11.16 -7.83
CA LEU A 89 3.85 -10.17 -6.78
C LEU A 89 4.41 -8.94 -7.44
N GLU A 90 3.74 -7.80 -7.21
CA GLU A 90 4.21 -6.51 -7.69
C GLU A 90 4.37 -5.55 -6.53
N THR A 91 5.32 -4.63 -6.63
CA THR A 91 5.41 -3.48 -5.74
C THR A 91 4.95 -2.24 -6.48
N ALA A 92 4.22 -1.37 -5.80
CA ALA A 92 3.79 -0.10 -6.34
C ALA A 92 4.23 1.03 -5.41
N VAL A 93 4.68 2.14 -5.99
CA VAL A 93 5.12 3.32 -5.26
C VAL A 93 4.22 4.47 -5.63
N TYR A 94 3.60 5.09 -4.63
CA TYR A 94 2.71 6.23 -4.81
C TYR A 94 3.28 7.45 -4.13
N ARG A 95 3.16 8.61 -4.78
CA ARG A 95 3.37 9.88 -4.13
C ARG A 95 2.04 10.34 -3.54
N LEU A 96 2.06 10.71 -2.27
CA LEU A 96 0.89 11.25 -1.58
C LEU A 96 1.10 12.72 -1.32
N HIS A 97 0.02 13.50 -1.48
CA HIS A 97 0.01 14.92 -1.19
C HIS A 97 -1.32 15.28 -0.55
N ARG A 98 -1.26 15.98 0.58
CA ARG A 98 -2.45 16.47 1.26
C ARG A 98 -2.71 17.91 0.84
N SER A 99 -3.78 18.11 0.10
CA SER A 99 -4.19 19.47 -0.32
C SER A 99 -4.85 20.27 0.78
#